data_7209775ab1d14dd91305f15c289875d1
#
_entry.id   7209775ab1d14dd91305f15c289875d1
#
_cell.length_a   1.000
_cell.length_b   1.000
_cell.length_c   1.000
_cell.angle_alpha   90.00
_cell.angle_beta   90.00
_cell.angle_gamma   90.00
#
_symmetry.space_group_name_H-M   'P 1'
#
loop_
_entity.id
_entity.type
_entity.pdbx_description
1 polymer ?
#
loop_
_entity_poly.entity_id
_entity_poly.type
_entity_poly.pdbx_seq_one_letter_code
_entity_poly.pdbx_strand_id
1 'polypeptide(L)'
;MKIRSIFYHLKQGFKNIYRNRLFSLASIATITACVFLFGVFYSIMMNFEYMVKKAENEVCVTVFFDEGLSDTEIKKLGDTISNRVEVSSVHYTSAEEAWNNFKSEYFAAYPDLAEGFKDNPLINSASYEVYLSDAGMQGTLVTYLENLDGVRQVNRSEATASGLSSAAKLVGYVAIAVIIILLAVSIFLITNTIVIGITVRKEEISIMK
;
A
#
# COMPACT_ATOMS: atom_id res chain seq x y z
N MET A 1 -47.46 13.15 -0.38
CA MET A 1 -47.33 13.21 1.08
C MET A 1 -47.17 14.69 1.46
N LYS A 2 -48.02 15.20 2.38
CA LYS A 2 -47.99 16.65 2.74
C LYS A 2 -46.78 16.92 3.65
N ILE A 3 -46.00 17.96 3.37
CA ILE A 3 -44.81 18.41 4.14
C ILE A 3 -45.12 18.47 5.65
N ARG A 4 -46.34 18.81 5.99
CA ARG A 4 -46.86 18.82 7.39
C ARG A 4 -46.79 17.45 8.08
N SER A 5 -47.00 16.36 7.33
CA SER A 5 -46.91 14.97 7.87
C SER A 5 -45.49 14.60 8.19
N ILE A 6 -44.52 15.00 7.34
CA ILE A 6 -43.07 14.73 7.58
C ILE A 6 -42.59 15.46 8.84
N PHE A 7 -42.97 16.73 9.00
CA PHE A 7 -42.62 17.50 10.19
C PHE A 7 -43.24 16.94 11.49
N TYR A 8 -44.47 16.44 11.40
CA TYR A 8 -45.10 15.75 12.52
C TYR A 8 -44.35 14.49 12.92
N HIS A 9 -44.03 13.66 11.95
CA HIS A 9 -43.27 12.40 12.22
C HIS A 9 -41.87 12.66 12.75
N LEU A 10 -41.16 13.67 12.24
CA LEU A 10 -39.87 14.10 12.76
C LEU A 10 -39.96 14.55 14.22
N LYS A 11 -40.93 15.43 14.53
CA LYS A 11 -41.16 15.90 15.91
C LYS A 11 -41.52 14.78 16.87
N GLN A 12 -42.35 13.83 16.42
CA GLN A 12 -42.67 12.63 17.18
C GLN A 12 -41.46 11.73 17.39
N GLY A 13 -40.62 11.56 16.37
CA GLY A 13 -39.36 10.84 16.46
C GLY A 13 -38.41 11.40 17.53
N PHE A 14 -38.17 12.71 17.49
CA PHE A 14 -37.34 13.38 18.50
C PHE A 14 -37.91 13.24 19.93
N LYS A 15 -39.23 13.40 20.11
CA LYS A 15 -39.89 13.22 21.41
C LYS A 15 -39.71 11.79 21.95
N ASN A 16 -39.75 10.79 21.05
CA ASN A 16 -39.57 9.39 21.41
C ASN A 16 -38.12 9.06 21.78
N ILE A 17 -37.15 9.63 21.09
CA ILE A 17 -35.72 9.55 21.42
C ILE A 17 -35.49 10.04 22.87
N TYR A 18 -36.06 11.18 23.20
CA TYR A 18 -35.91 11.79 24.52
C TYR A 18 -36.61 10.99 25.63
N ARG A 19 -37.80 10.43 25.33
CA ARG A 19 -38.54 9.57 26.27
C ARG A 19 -37.84 8.26 26.57
N ASN A 20 -37.10 7.71 25.57
CA ASN A 20 -36.39 6.44 25.68
C ASN A 20 -34.87 6.63 25.56
N ARG A 21 -34.35 7.63 26.27
CA ARG A 21 -32.99 8.12 26.14
C ARG A 21 -31.91 7.07 26.34
N LEU A 22 -32.07 6.11 27.27
CA LEU A 22 -31.07 5.06 27.52
C LEU A 22 -30.88 4.15 26.31
N PHE A 23 -31.99 3.65 25.72
CA PHE A 23 -31.92 2.79 24.53
C PHE A 23 -31.45 3.57 23.30
N SER A 24 -31.91 4.82 23.13
CA SER A 24 -31.48 5.67 22.03
C SER A 24 -29.99 6.02 22.15
N LEU A 25 -29.50 6.31 23.35
CA LEU A 25 -28.08 6.57 23.61
C LEU A 25 -27.22 5.33 23.32
N ALA A 26 -27.66 4.14 23.77
CA ALA A 26 -26.97 2.90 23.49
C ALA A 26 -26.87 2.62 21.98
N SER A 27 -27.96 2.80 21.25
CA SER A 27 -27.98 2.62 19.77
C SER A 27 -27.07 3.62 19.06
N ILE A 28 -27.13 4.91 19.44
CA ILE A 28 -26.26 5.94 18.86
C ILE A 28 -24.79 5.64 19.18
N ALA A 29 -24.47 5.32 20.44
CA ALA A 29 -23.11 4.99 20.84
C ALA A 29 -22.54 3.79 20.05
N THR A 30 -23.37 2.76 19.85
CA THR A 30 -22.95 1.57 19.09
C THR A 30 -22.72 1.90 17.62
N ILE A 31 -23.63 2.61 16.97
CA ILE A 31 -23.48 3.02 15.56
C ILE A 31 -22.24 3.92 15.41
N THR A 32 -22.07 4.88 16.34
CA THR A 32 -20.90 5.77 16.34
C THR A 32 -19.60 4.99 16.48
N ALA A 33 -19.56 4.01 17.40
CA ALA A 33 -18.39 3.16 17.58
C ALA A 33 -18.08 2.33 16.31
N CYS A 34 -19.11 1.76 15.68
CA CYS A 34 -18.92 1.00 14.42
C CYS A 34 -18.39 1.88 13.29
N VAL A 35 -18.96 3.08 13.09
CA VAL A 35 -18.51 4.02 12.06
C VAL A 35 -17.10 4.53 12.36
N PHE A 36 -16.80 4.81 13.62
CA PHE A 36 -15.46 5.22 14.05
C PHE A 36 -14.42 4.13 13.78
N LEU A 37 -14.70 2.90 14.19
CA LEU A 37 -13.81 1.76 13.94
C LEU A 37 -13.61 1.51 12.44
N PHE A 38 -14.67 1.61 11.65
CA PHE A 38 -14.57 1.52 10.19
C PHE A 38 -13.66 2.62 9.62
N GLY A 39 -13.82 3.86 10.07
CA GLY A 39 -13.01 5.00 9.62
C GLY A 39 -11.54 4.84 9.99
N VAL A 40 -11.25 4.41 11.23
CA VAL A 40 -9.88 4.13 11.69
C VAL A 40 -9.25 3.01 10.86
N PHE A 41 -9.99 1.91 10.68
CA PHE A 41 -9.48 0.78 9.90
C PHE A 41 -9.24 1.15 8.44
N TYR A 42 -10.15 1.89 7.81
CA TYR A 42 -9.99 2.39 6.46
C TYR A 42 -8.76 3.31 6.33
N SER A 43 -8.56 4.20 7.31
CA SER A 43 -7.39 5.08 7.35
C SER A 43 -6.08 4.29 7.46
N ILE A 44 -6.02 3.28 8.33
CA ILE A 44 -4.84 2.40 8.47
C ILE A 44 -4.57 1.69 7.14
N MET A 45 -5.60 1.14 6.50
CA MET A 45 -5.49 0.43 5.24
C MET A 45 -4.92 1.30 4.12
N MET A 46 -5.44 2.51 3.95
CA MET A 46 -4.96 3.46 2.94
C MET A 46 -3.51 3.88 3.18
N ASN A 47 -3.13 4.11 4.44
CA ASN A 47 -1.75 4.45 4.78
C ASN A 47 -0.81 3.25 4.56
N PHE A 48 -1.25 2.04 4.89
CA PHE A 48 -0.45 0.84 4.64
C PHE A 48 -0.24 0.60 3.15
N GLU A 49 -1.29 0.72 2.33
CA GLU A 49 -1.18 0.62 0.86
C GLU A 49 -0.20 1.65 0.29
N TYR A 50 -0.25 2.88 0.79
CA TYR A 50 0.70 3.93 0.41
C TYR A 50 2.14 3.57 0.78
N MET A 51 2.37 3.04 2.00
CA MET A 51 3.70 2.59 2.45
C MET A 51 4.22 1.43 1.61
N VAL A 52 3.37 0.46 1.28
CA VAL A 52 3.74 -0.67 0.43
C VAL A 52 4.13 -0.18 -0.96
N LYS A 53 3.30 0.63 -1.60
CA LYS A 53 3.61 1.20 -2.92
C LYS A 53 4.90 2.02 -2.92
N LYS A 54 5.15 2.78 -1.86
CA LYS A 54 6.40 3.53 -1.71
C LYS A 54 7.59 2.58 -1.63
N ALA A 55 7.51 1.53 -0.82
CA ALA A 55 8.56 0.54 -0.70
C ALA A 55 8.74 -0.30 -1.98
N GLU A 56 7.65 -0.61 -2.70
CA GLU A 56 7.71 -1.27 -4.02
C GLU A 56 8.47 -0.43 -5.05
N ASN A 57 8.27 0.88 -5.04
CA ASN A 57 8.99 1.81 -5.93
C ASN A 57 10.49 1.93 -5.60
N GLU A 58 10.91 1.52 -4.41
CA GLU A 58 12.32 1.46 -3.99
C GLU A 58 12.98 0.10 -4.36
N VAL A 59 12.18 -0.89 -4.79
CA VAL A 59 12.72 -2.17 -5.28
C VAL A 59 13.32 -1.94 -6.66
N CYS A 60 14.64 -2.07 -6.73
CA CYS A 60 15.36 -1.96 -7.98
C CYS A 60 16.10 -3.28 -8.33
N VAL A 61 16.40 -3.40 -9.60
CA VAL A 61 17.28 -4.44 -10.15
C VAL A 61 18.50 -3.72 -10.71
N THR A 62 19.68 -4.08 -10.22
CA THR A 62 20.95 -3.51 -10.72
C THR A 62 21.49 -4.36 -11.85
N VAL A 63 21.70 -3.74 -12.99
CA VAL A 63 22.17 -4.37 -14.23
C VAL A 63 23.59 -3.89 -14.51
N PHE A 64 24.56 -4.78 -14.41
CA PHE A 64 25.95 -4.51 -14.75
C PHE A 64 26.22 -4.88 -16.21
N PHE A 65 27.03 -4.08 -16.89
CA PHE A 65 27.36 -4.24 -18.29
C PHE A 65 28.56 -5.16 -18.52
N ASP A 66 28.64 -5.71 -19.73
CA ASP A 66 29.86 -6.37 -20.20
C ASP A 66 31.01 -5.35 -20.32
N GLU A 67 32.20 -5.81 -20.09
CA GLU A 67 33.40 -4.98 -20.20
C GLU A 67 33.65 -4.59 -21.66
N GLY A 68 33.97 -3.30 -21.87
CA GLY A 68 34.33 -2.77 -23.17
C GLY A 68 33.17 -2.28 -24.03
N LEU A 69 31.94 -2.22 -23.51
CA LEU A 69 30.83 -1.58 -24.19
C LEU A 69 31.07 -0.07 -24.34
N SER A 70 30.76 0.45 -25.51
CA SER A 70 30.81 1.88 -25.78
C SER A 70 29.62 2.61 -25.12
N ASP A 71 29.78 3.92 -24.85
CA ASP A 71 28.70 4.74 -24.28
C ASP A 71 27.41 4.71 -25.13
N THR A 72 27.56 4.54 -26.45
CA THR A 72 26.43 4.43 -27.39
C THR A 72 25.68 3.12 -27.21
N GLU A 73 26.39 2.03 -26.94
CA GLU A 73 25.79 0.70 -26.68
C GLU A 73 25.12 0.69 -25.31
N ILE A 74 25.77 1.24 -24.27
CA ILE A 74 25.19 1.40 -22.93
C ILE A 74 23.89 2.19 -23.02
N LYS A 75 23.88 3.34 -23.73
CA LYS A 75 22.67 4.13 -23.90
C LYS A 75 21.56 3.39 -24.61
N LYS A 76 21.89 2.67 -25.68
CA LYS A 76 20.93 1.85 -26.43
C LYS A 76 20.32 0.74 -25.55
N LEU A 77 21.15 0.14 -24.68
CA LEU A 77 20.73 -0.84 -23.70
C LEU A 77 19.71 -0.19 -22.71
N GLY A 78 20.02 1.00 -22.18
CA GLY A 78 19.13 1.75 -21.31
C GLY A 78 17.79 2.07 -21.97
N ASP A 79 17.80 2.51 -23.24
CA ASP A 79 16.58 2.75 -24.01
C ASP A 79 15.75 1.47 -24.19
N THR A 80 16.41 0.34 -24.42
CA THR A 80 15.77 -0.96 -24.57
C THR A 80 15.10 -1.41 -23.26
N ILE A 81 15.78 -1.24 -22.13
CA ILE A 81 15.27 -1.58 -20.80
C ILE A 81 14.11 -0.65 -20.41
N SER A 82 14.24 0.65 -20.64
CA SER A 82 13.23 1.65 -20.26
C SER A 82 11.90 1.50 -21.00
N ASN A 83 11.90 0.90 -22.19
CA ASN A 83 10.69 0.65 -22.96
C ASN A 83 9.88 -0.57 -22.51
N ARG A 84 10.33 -1.28 -21.48
CA ARG A 84 9.61 -2.43 -20.94
C ARG A 84 8.46 -2.01 -20.05
N VAL A 85 7.34 -2.74 -20.12
CA VAL A 85 6.13 -2.47 -19.32
C VAL A 85 6.34 -2.69 -17.81
N GLU A 86 7.30 -3.54 -17.46
CA GLU A 86 7.66 -3.85 -16.08
C GLU A 86 8.50 -2.74 -15.43
N VAL A 87 9.05 -1.79 -16.24
CA VAL A 87 9.98 -0.76 -15.80
C VAL A 87 9.26 0.56 -15.56
N SER A 88 9.49 1.14 -14.40
CA SER A 88 9.02 2.48 -14.01
C SER A 88 10.02 3.56 -14.38
N SER A 89 11.29 3.33 -14.05
CA SER A 89 12.40 4.25 -14.37
C SER A 89 13.72 3.51 -14.43
N VAL A 90 14.68 4.11 -15.14
CA VAL A 90 16.06 3.60 -15.25
C VAL A 90 17.00 4.72 -14.88
N HIS A 91 17.89 4.45 -13.93
CA HIS A 91 18.92 5.38 -13.50
C HIS A 91 20.31 4.83 -13.83
N TYR A 92 21.12 5.62 -14.54
CA TYR A 92 22.51 5.24 -14.84
C TYR A 92 23.42 5.67 -13.71
N THR A 93 24.21 4.74 -13.18
CA THR A 93 25.23 4.99 -12.17
C THR A 93 26.59 4.70 -12.78
N SER A 94 27.41 5.72 -12.89
CA SER A 94 28.78 5.56 -13.40
C SER A 94 29.67 4.84 -12.37
N ALA A 95 30.79 4.27 -12.84
CA ALA A 95 31.76 3.61 -11.95
C ALA A 95 32.35 4.60 -10.90
N GLU A 96 32.48 5.87 -11.24
CA GLU A 96 32.94 6.89 -10.31
C GLU A 96 31.90 7.24 -9.26
N GLU A 97 30.64 7.38 -9.68
CA GLU A 97 29.51 7.61 -8.80
C GLU A 97 29.30 6.42 -7.85
N ALA A 98 29.35 5.19 -8.37
CA ALA A 98 29.28 3.97 -7.56
C ALA A 98 30.35 3.94 -6.46
N TRP A 99 31.60 4.31 -6.80
CA TRP A 99 32.68 4.39 -5.85
C TRP A 99 32.48 5.51 -4.81
N ASN A 100 31.98 6.65 -5.21
CA ASN A 100 31.69 7.78 -4.30
C ASN A 100 30.56 7.43 -3.34
N ASN A 101 29.50 6.78 -3.83
CA ASN A 101 28.39 6.28 -3.01
C ASN A 101 28.89 5.24 -2.01
N PHE A 102 29.67 4.28 -2.45
CA PHE A 102 30.26 3.26 -1.59
C PHE A 102 31.14 3.88 -0.50
N LYS A 103 32.00 4.86 -0.83
CA LYS A 103 32.82 5.56 0.16
C LYS A 103 31.95 6.29 1.19
N SER A 104 30.92 6.98 0.76
CA SER A 104 30.06 7.75 1.66
C SER A 104 29.24 6.86 2.59
N GLU A 105 28.89 5.66 2.17
CA GLU A 105 28.08 4.72 2.97
C GLU A 105 28.95 3.89 3.93
N TYR A 106 30.03 3.31 3.44
CA TYR A 106 30.80 2.33 4.21
C TYR A 106 32.02 2.92 4.92
N PHE A 107 32.57 4.02 4.41
CA PHE A 107 33.74 4.67 5.03
C PHE A 107 33.40 5.99 5.73
N ALA A 108 32.12 6.35 5.89
CA ALA A 108 31.72 7.58 6.56
C ALA A 108 32.29 7.71 7.99
N ALA A 109 32.39 6.58 8.71
CA ALA A 109 32.94 6.55 10.08
C ALA A 109 34.48 6.54 10.12
N TYR A 110 35.16 6.12 9.06
CA TYR A 110 36.61 5.97 8.97
C TYR A 110 37.12 6.35 7.57
N PRO A 111 37.11 7.65 7.20
CA PRO A 111 37.50 8.12 5.86
C PRO A 111 38.92 7.71 5.44
N ASP A 112 39.85 7.64 6.39
CA ASP A 112 41.24 7.26 6.15
C ASP A 112 41.41 5.86 5.54
N LEU A 113 40.42 4.97 5.77
CA LEU A 113 40.44 3.63 5.15
C LEU A 113 40.18 3.71 3.65
N ALA A 114 39.44 4.71 3.19
CA ALA A 114 39.20 4.92 1.76
C ALA A 114 40.45 5.42 1.02
N GLU A 115 41.35 6.15 1.71
CA GLU A 115 42.62 6.65 1.14
C GLU A 115 43.61 5.51 0.82
N GLY A 116 43.41 4.32 1.41
CA GLY A 116 44.19 3.12 1.11
C GLY A 116 44.01 2.60 -0.33
N PHE A 117 42.92 2.99 -1.00
CA PHE A 117 42.66 2.62 -2.40
C PHE A 117 43.26 3.65 -3.33
N LYS A 118 44.37 3.32 -4.00
CA LYS A 118 45.05 4.20 -4.98
C LYS A 118 44.21 4.42 -6.23
N ASP A 119 43.50 3.40 -6.66
CA ASP A 119 42.65 3.39 -7.84
C ASP A 119 41.19 3.03 -7.48
N ASN A 120 40.24 3.39 -8.32
CA ASN A 120 38.84 3.03 -8.14
C ASN A 120 38.66 1.51 -8.29
N PRO A 121 38.37 0.75 -7.22
CA PRO A 121 38.19 -0.71 -7.32
C PRO A 121 36.88 -1.08 -8.05
N LEU A 122 35.96 -0.13 -8.25
CA LEU A 122 34.67 -0.29 -8.92
C LEU A 122 34.70 0.23 -10.37
N ILE A 123 35.89 0.29 -11.00
CA ILE A 123 36.03 0.84 -12.36
C ILE A 123 35.15 0.15 -13.41
N ASN A 124 34.84 -1.14 -13.22
CA ASN A 124 33.96 -1.94 -14.08
C ASN A 124 32.55 -2.11 -13.50
N SER A 125 32.14 -1.26 -12.54
CA SER A 125 30.87 -1.38 -11.84
C SER A 125 29.83 -0.34 -12.28
N ALA A 126 30.01 0.25 -13.48
CA ALA A 126 28.94 1.03 -14.08
C ALA A 126 27.70 0.15 -14.29
N SER A 127 26.53 0.70 -13.97
CA SER A 127 25.30 -0.08 -13.95
C SER A 127 24.08 0.75 -14.25
N TYR A 128 22.99 0.09 -14.61
CA TYR A 128 21.66 0.66 -14.53
C TYR A 128 20.94 0.16 -13.27
N GLU A 129 20.37 1.09 -12.49
CA GLU A 129 19.38 0.80 -11.48
C GLU A 129 18.01 0.88 -12.14
N VAL A 130 17.35 -0.26 -12.25
CA VAL A 130 16.07 -0.43 -12.93
C VAL A 130 14.98 -0.56 -11.87
N TYR A 131 14.15 0.46 -11.75
CA TYR A 131 13.02 0.47 -10.82
C TYR A 131 11.79 -0.14 -11.49
N LEU A 132 11.07 -0.97 -10.75
CA LEU A 132 9.92 -1.70 -11.26
C LEU A 132 8.61 -0.89 -11.09
N SER A 133 7.67 -1.11 -12.01
CA SER A 133 6.29 -0.61 -11.87
C SER A 133 5.49 -1.44 -10.84
N ASP A 134 5.85 -2.72 -10.67
CA ASP A 134 5.26 -3.68 -9.73
C ASP A 134 6.33 -4.68 -9.32
N ALA A 135 6.60 -4.79 -8.02
CA ALA A 135 7.59 -5.72 -7.46
C ALA A 135 7.32 -7.19 -7.83
N GLY A 136 6.05 -7.54 -8.06
CA GLY A 136 5.66 -8.88 -8.51
C GLY A 136 6.16 -9.25 -9.91
N MET A 137 6.55 -8.27 -10.72
CA MET A 137 7.09 -8.48 -12.08
C MET A 137 8.62 -8.68 -12.09
N GLN A 138 9.29 -8.58 -10.94
CA GLN A 138 10.74 -8.67 -10.85
C GLN A 138 11.31 -9.95 -11.52
N GLY A 139 10.71 -11.11 -11.27
CA GLY A 139 11.19 -12.37 -11.84
C GLY A 139 11.17 -12.39 -13.37
N THR A 140 10.12 -11.84 -13.98
CA THR A 140 9.99 -11.76 -15.45
C THR A 140 11.03 -10.79 -16.03
N LEU A 141 11.18 -9.62 -15.40
CA LEU A 141 12.17 -8.63 -15.83
C LEU A 141 13.60 -9.16 -15.71
N VAL A 142 13.96 -9.80 -14.58
CA VAL A 142 15.29 -10.36 -14.37
C VAL A 142 15.62 -11.43 -15.41
N THR A 143 14.70 -12.36 -15.67
CA THR A 143 14.89 -13.37 -16.71
C THR A 143 15.14 -12.75 -18.09
N TYR A 144 14.47 -11.66 -18.40
CA TYR A 144 14.69 -10.92 -19.64
C TYR A 144 16.09 -10.26 -19.65
N LEU A 145 16.44 -9.55 -18.56
CA LEU A 145 17.70 -8.82 -18.46
C LEU A 145 18.93 -9.75 -18.49
N GLU A 146 18.85 -10.93 -17.84
CA GLU A 146 19.91 -11.94 -17.85
C GLU A 146 20.18 -12.53 -19.25
N ASN A 147 19.21 -12.45 -20.17
CA ASN A 147 19.34 -12.92 -21.56
C ASN A 147 19.58 -11.77 -22.56
N LEU A 148 19.79 -10.56 -22.10
CA LEU A 148 19.99 -9.40 -22.96
C LEU A 148 21.48 -9.24 -23.26
N ASP A 149 21.80 -9.12 -24.56
CA ASP A 149 23.19 -8.90 -25.02
C ASP A 149 23.77 -7.62 -24.40
N GLY A 150 24.98 -7.71 -23.87
CA GLY A 150 25.67 -6.61 -23.19
C GLY A 150 25.42 -6.54 -21.68
N VAL A 151 24.65 -7.44 -21.12
CA VAL A 151 24.43 -7.59 -19.68
C VAL A 151 25.32 -8.68 -19.11
N ARG A 152 26.24 -8.27 -18.23
CA ARG A 152 27.17 -9.19 -17.55
C ARG A 152 26.52 -9.86 -16.35
N GLN A 153 25.80 -9.10 -15.55
CA GLN A 153 25.23 -9.56 -14.29
C GLN A 153 23.99 -8.74 -13.93
N VAL A 154 23.02 -9.44 -13.35
CA VAL A 154 21.80 -8.81 -12.80
C VAL A 154 21.73 -9.11 -11.31
N ASN A 155 21.78 -8.08 -10.48
CA ASN A 155 21.60 -8.18 -9.04
C ASN A 155 20.18 -7.81 -8.66
N ARG A 156 19.55 -8.63 -7.84
CA ARG A 156 18.17 -8.45 -7.38
C ARG A 156 18.03 -8.72 -5.88
N SER A 157 17.08 -8.05 -5.25
CA SER A 157 16.64 -8.37 -3.88
C SER A 157 15.34 -9.17 -3.92
N GLU A 158 15.45 -10.46 -4.19
CA GLU A 158 14.29 -11.37 -4.32
C GLU A 158 13.47 -11.45 -3.01
N ALA A 159 14.16 -11.49 -1.87
CA ALA A 159 13.51 -11.54 -0.57
C ALA A 159 12.67 -10.28 -0.27
N THR A 160 13.14 -9.11 -0.70
CA THR A 160 12.44 -7.85 -0.48
C THR A 160 11.20 -7.76 -1.37
N ALA A 161 11.32 -8.06 -2.66
CA ALA A 161 10.21 -7.96 -3.61
C ALA A 161 9.09 -8.97 -3.31
N SER A 162 9.44 -10.25 -3.07
CA SER A 162 8.47 -11.30 -2.76
C SER A 162 7.80 -11.11 -1.39
N GLY A 163 8.57 -10.67 -0.39
CA GLY A 163 8.06 -10.36 0.94
C GLY A 163 7.05 -9.20 0.92
N LEU A 164 7.36 -8.14 0.19
CA LEU A 164 6.53 -6.96 0.08
C LEU A 164 5.19 -7.26 -0.62
N SER A 165 5.23 -7.93 -1.77
CA SER A 165 4.04 -8.35 -2.51
C SER A 165 3.15 -9.31 -1.69
N SER A 166 3.75 -10.23 -0.94
CA SER A 166 3.01 -11.15 -0.06
C SER A 166 2.37 -10.42 1.11
N ALA A 167 3.06 -9.47 1.72
CA ALA A 167 2.53 -8.65 2.81
C ALA A 167 1.34 -7.79 2.34
N ALA A 168 1.44 -7.16 1.15
CA ALA A 168 0.37 -6.37 0.56
C ALA A 168 -0.90 -7.20 0.34
N LYS A 169 -0.78 -8.42 -0.23
CA LYS A 169 -1.90 -9.34 -0.44
C LYS A 169 -2.54 -9.77 0.88
N LEU A 170 -1.72 -10.13 1.88
CA LEU A 170 -2.22 -10.56 3.20
C LEU A 170 -3.03 -9.45 3.87
N VAL A 171 -2.53 -8.23 3.86
CA VAL A 171 -3.25 -7.07 4.42
C VAL A 171 -4.54 -6.80 3.65
N GLY A 172 -4.53 -6.93 2.32
CA GLY A 172 -5.75 -6.84 1.51
C GLY A 172 -6.82 -7.85 1.91
N TYR A 173 -6.46 -9.11 2.12
CA TYR A 173 -7.40 -10.15 2.57
C TYR A 173 -7.94 -9.88 3.97
N VAL A 174 -7.07 -9.46 4.91
CA VAL A 174 -7.49 -9.09 6.28
C VAL A 174 -8.46 -7.91 6.24
N ALA A 175 -8.20 -6.91 5.39
CA ALA A 175 -9.06 -5.76 5.21
C ALA A 175 -10.47 -6.16 4.76
N ILE A 176 -10.58 -6.98 3.73
CA ILE A 176 -11.87 -7.48 3.22
C ILE A 176 -12.62 -8.25 4.31
N ALA A 177 -11.93 -9.13 5.03
CA ALA A 177 -12.53 -9.90 6.12
C ALA A 177 -13.09 -8.98 7.22
N VAL A 178 -12.34 -7.97 7.65
CA VAL A 178 -12.78 -7.00 8.67
C VAL A 178 -13.98 -6.19 8.18
N ILE A 179 -13.99 -5.73 6.93
CA ILE A 179 -15.12 -5.01 6.34
C ILE A 179 -16.39 -5.87 6.36
N ILE A 180 -16.30 -7.14 5.97
CA ILE A 180 -17.44 -8.07 5.99
C ILE A 180 -17.96 -8.26 7.41
N ILE A 181 -17.08 -8.46 8.39
CA ILE A 181 -17.45 -8.60 9.80
C ILE A 181 -18.17 -7.34 10.31
N LEU A 182 -17.60 -6.16 10.03
CA LEU A 182 -18.20 -4.88 10.45
C LEU A 182 -19.58 -4.66 9.83
N LEU A 183 -19.76 -5.02 8.56
CA LEU A 183 -21.07 -4.98 7.89
C LEU A 183 -22.07 -5.92 8.57
N ALA A 184 -21.69 -7.16 8.83
CA ALA A 184 -22.55 -8.14 9.50
C ALA A 184 -22.97 -7.67 10.90
N VAL A 185 -22.02 -7.16 11.69
CA VAL A 185 -22.29 -6.57 13.03
C VAL A 185 -23.23 -5.37 12.92
N SER A 186 -23.02 -4.48 11.96
CA SER A 186 -23.87 -3.31 11.74
C SER A 186 -25.31 -3.71 11.42
N ILE A 187 -25.51 -4.68 10.52
CA ILE A 187 -26.84 -5.19 10.18
C ILE A 187 -27.50 -5.83 11.40
N PHE A 188 -26.76 -6.65 12.15
CA PHE A 188 -27.26 -7.29 13.37
C PHE A 188 -27.72 -6.26 14.40
N LEU A 189 -26.91 -5.22 14.64
CA LEU A 189 -27.25 -4.16 15.61
C LEU A 189 -28.46 -3.35 15.18
N ILE A 190 -28.56 -2.98 13.90
CA ILE A 190 -29.71 -2.26 13.35
C ILE A 190 -30.97 -3.12 13.53
N THR A 191 -30.93 -4.38 13.15
CA THR A 191 -32.06 -5.32 13.28
C THR A 191 -32.49 -5.46 14.74
N ASN A 192 -31.53 -5.67 15.65
CA ASN A 192 -31.82 -5.82 17.09
C ASN A 192 -32.45 -4.53 17.68
N THR A 193 -31.94 -3.35 17.27
CA THR A 193 -32.50 -2.06 17.71
C THR A 193 -33.92 -1.87 17.21
N ILE A 194 -34.23 -2.26 15.97
CA ILE A 194 -35.58 -2.19 15.40
C ILE A 194 -36.53 -3.15 16.13
N VAL A 195 -36.12 -4.40 16.35
CA VAL A 195 -36.93 -5.41 17.06
C VAL A 195 -37.26 -4.96 18.49
N ILE A 196 -36.28 -4.45 19.22
CA ILE A 196 -36.49 -3.91 20.57
C ILE A 196 -37.47 -2.72 20.53
N GLY A 197 -37.28 -1.79 19.56
CA GLY A 197 -38.17 -0.64 19.39
C GLY A 197 -39.63 -1.02 19.13
N ILE A 198 -39.86 -2.08 18.34
CA ILE A 198 -41.20 -2.62 18.05
C ILE A 198 -41.76 -3.32 19.29
N THR A 199 -40.96 -4.12 19.99
CA THR A 199 -41.41 -4.90 21.14
C THR A 199 -41.86 -4.00 22.29
N VAL A 200 -41.10 -2.95 22.60
CA VAL A 200 -41.43 -1.95 23.63
C VAL A 200 -42.74 -1.22 23.33
N ARG A 201 -43.14 -1.12 22.05
CA ARG A 201 -44.35 -0.41 21.62
C ARG A 201 -45.48 -1.35 21.18
N LYS A 202 -45.34 -2.65 21.42
CA LYS A 202 -46.30 -3.65 20.96
C LYS A 202 -47.73 -3.34 21.43
N GLU A 203 -47.88 -2.86 22.70
CA GLU A 203 -49.18 -2.45 23.25
C GLU A 203 -49.75 -1.21 22.55
N GLU A 204 -48.94 -0.16 22.31
CA GLU A 204 -49.38 1.03 21.61
C GLU A 204 -49.81 0.71 20.14
N ILE A 205 -49.08 -0.18 19.49
CA ILE A 205 -49.38 -0.64 18.10
C ILE A 205 -50.66 -1.48 18.08
N SER A 206 -50.89 -2.29 19.12
CA SER A 206 -52.10 -3.13 19.23
C SER A 206 -53.40 -2.34 19.41
N ILE A 207 -53.31 -1.17 20.03
CA ILE A 207 -54.47 -0.26 20.24
C ILE A 207 -54.76 0.55 18.94
N MET A 208 -53.82 0.65 18.01
CA MET A 208 -53.99 1.37 16.74
C MET A 208 -54.49 0.47 15.60
N LYS A 209 -54.78 -0.80 15.84
CA LYS A 209 -55.31 -1.75 14.90
C LYS A 209 -56.83 -1.96 15.17
#